data_572158acc3f2222a3d0fca8d61c812e4
#
_entry.id   572158acc3f2222a3d0fca8d61c812e4
#
_cell.length_a   1.000
_cell.length_b   1.000
_cell.length_c   1.000
_cell.angle_alpha   90.00
_cell.angle_beta   90.00
_cell.angle_gamma   90.00
#
_symmetry.space_group_name_H-M   'P 1'
#
loop_
_entity.id
_entity.type
_entity.pdbx_description
1 polymer ?
#
loop_
_entity_poly.entity_id
_entity_poly.type
_entity_poly.pdbx_seq_one_letter_code
_entity_poly.pdbx_strand_id
1 'polypeptide(L)'
;MKDDCIFCKLANGVFETNTLYEDNQFRVIFDASPATKGHVLVIPKEHYANVFEIPEDLIADAYKVAKKVATALKEVTGCEGINILQNNGEVAGQTVFHLHIHIIPRYEKGEMVQWTPGELDEAAVKEIIERSKGLL
;
A
#
# COMPACT_ATOMS: atom_id res chain seq x y z
N MET A 1 8.24 -2.64 17.84
CA MET A 1 6.76 -2.72 17.70
C MET A 1 6.13 -1.65 18.57
N LYS A 2 5.10 -0.98 18.06
CA LYS A 2 4.38 0.06 18.79
C LYS A 2 3.12 -0.53 19.44
N ASP A 3 2.99 -0.44 20.76
CA ASP A 3 1.97 -1.16 21.54
C ASP A 3 0.52 -0.76 21.22
N ASP A 4 0.29 0.47 20.77
CA ASP A 4 -1.04 0.97 20.44
C ASP A 4 -1.37 0.87 18.93
N CYS A 5 -0.52 0.20 18.16
CA CYS A 5 -0.70 0.04 16.73
C CYS A 5 -1.22 -1.35 16.39
N ILE A 6 -2.44 -1.41 15.84
CA ILE A 6 -3.05 -2.68 15.44
C ILE A 6 -2.25 -3.39 14.36
N PHE A 7 -1.64 -2.65 13.40
CA PHE A 7 -0.86 -3.26 12.33
C PHE A 7 0.49 -3.75 12.81
N CYS A 8 1.10 -3.12 13.81
CA CYS A 8 2.27 -3.69 14.48
C CYS A 8 1.93 -5.07 15.07
N LYS A 9 0.79 -5.16 15.73
CA LYS A 9 0.36 -6.41 16.36
C LYS A 9 0.03 -7.48 15.34
N LEU A 10 -0.68 -7.13 14.28
CA LEU A 10 -1.01 -8.07 13.21
C LEU A 10 0.24 -8.54 12.45
N ALA A 11 1.15 -7.61 12.14
CA ALA A 11 2.36 -7.95 11.40
C ALA A 11 3.32 -8.82 12.21
N ASN A 12 3.31 -8.69 13.54
CA ASN A 12 4.22 -9.42 14.42
C ASN A 12 3.56 -10.63 15.11
N GLY A 13 2.36 -11.01 14.70
CA GLY A 13 1.73 -12.25 15.14
C GLY A 13 1.11 -12.20 16.53
N VAL A 14 0.88 -11.00 17.10
CA VAL A 14 0.20 -10.85 18.38
C VAL A 14 -1.25 -11.31 18.29
N PHE A 15 -1.90 -11.04 17.17
CA PHE A 15 -3.23 -11.53 16.86
C PHE A 15 -3.18 -12.50 15.68
N GLU A 16 -4.03 -13.50 15.70
CA GLU A 16 -4.20 -14.39 14.58
C GLU A 16 -4.86 -13.63 13.43
N THR A 17 -4.38 -13.89 12.22
CA THR A 17 -4.94 -13.31 11.00
C THR A 17 -4.64 -14.23 9.83
N ASN A 18 -5.45 -14.15 8.78
CA ASN A 18 -5.20 -14.90 7.55
C ASN A 18 -3.98 -14.32 6.85
N THR A 19 -2.89 -15.08 6.83
CA THR A 19 -1.60 -14.67 6.29
C THR A 19 -1.38 -15.38 4.95
N LEU A 20 -1.11 -14.57 3.90
CA LEU A 20 -0.78 -15.11 2.58
C LEU A 20 0.72 -15.37 2.43
N TYR A 21 1.54 -14.50 2.99
CA TYR A 21 3.00 -14.54 2.88
C TYR A 21 3.62 -13.89 4.11
N GLU A 22 4.79 -14.36 4.50
CA GLU A 22 5.54 -13.76 5.60
C GLU A 22 7.04 -13.99 5.40
N ASP A 23 7.83 -12.95 5.70
CA ASP A 23 9.28 -13.06 5.81
C ASP A 23 9.76 -12.28 7.06
N ASN A 24 11.07 -12.03 7.16
CA ASN A 24 11.63 -11.34 8.33
C ASN A 24 11.18 -9.90 8.46
N GLN A 25 10.77 -9.26 7.37
CA GLN A 25 10.50 -7.83 7.31
C GLN A 25 9.02 -7.51 7.13
N PHE A 26 8.25 -8.41 6.52
CA PHE A 26 6.87 -8.15 6.11
C PHE A 26 5.95 -9.32 6.43
N ARG A 27 4.69 -8.98 6.65
CA ARG A 27 3.59 -9.93 6.63
C ARG A 27 2.53 -9.43 5.66
N VAL A 28 2.01 -10.34 4.85
CA VAL A 28 0.92 -10.05 3.91
C VAL A 28 -0.34 -10.73 4.43
N ILE A 29 -1.33 -9.93 4.78
CA ILE A 29 -2.58 -10.43 5.36
C ILE A 29 -3.76 -10.03 4.49
N PHE A 30 -4.88 -10.76 4.62
CA PHE A 30 -6.12 -10.39 3.96
C PHE A 30 -6.78 -9.24 4.69
N ASP A 31 -7.27 -8.25 3.93
CA ASP A 31 -8.02 -7.12 4.49
C ASP A 31 -9.35 -7.63 5.05
N ALA A 32 -9.67 -7.28 6.29
CA ALA A 32 -10.91 -7.70 6.95
C ALA A 32 -12.15 -7.04 6.35
N SER A 33 -11.97 -5.91 5.65
CA SER A 33 -13.04 -5.19 4.95
C SER A 33 -12.66 -5.02 3.48
N PRO A 34 -12.57 -6.13 2.73
CA PRO A 34 -11.97 -6.10 1.41
C PRO A 34 -12.79 -5.31 0.39
N ALA A 35 -12.09 -4.62 -0.52
CA ALA A 35 -12.74 -4.00 -1.67
C ALA A 35 -13.23 -5.05 -2.67
N THR A 36 -12.44 -6.13 -2.81
CA THR A 36 -12.77 -7.26 -3.68
C THR A 36 -12.25 -8.55 -3.07
N LYS A 37 -12.63 -9.67 -3.64
CA LYS A 37 -12.08 -10.98 -3.26
C LYS A 37 -10.56 -10.99 -3.51
N GLY A 38 -9.79 -11.32 -2.50
CA GLY A 38 -8.34 -11.39 -2.60
C GLY A 38 -7.61 -10.09 -2.27
N HIS A 39 -8.29 -9.06 -1.78
CA HIS A 39 -7.67 -7.83 -1.32
C HIS A 39 -6.75 -8.11 -0.14
N VAL A 40 -5.45 -7.89 -0.30
CA VAL A 40 -4.45 -8.10 0.74
C VAL A 40 -3.66 -6.84 1.04
N LEU A 41 -2.98 -6.85 2.18
CA LEU A 41 -2.14 -5.76 2.68
C LEU A 41 -0.73 -6.27 2.89
N VAL A 42 0.26 -5.59 2.34
CA VAL A 42 1.67 -5.80 2.67
C VAL A 42 2.01 -4.87 3.82
N ILE A 43 2.41 -5.43 4.96
CA ILE A 43 2.64 -4.67 6.19
C ILE A 43 4.07 -4.90 6.68
N PRO A 44 4.91 -3.85 6.80
CA PRO A 44 6.20 -3.98 7.44
C PRO A 44 6.05 -4.35 8.91
N LYS A 45 6.93 -5.21 9.43
CA LYS A 45 6.93 -5.58 10.85
C LYS A 45 7.38 -4.44 11.74
N GLU A 46 8.29 -3.57 11.25
CA GLU A 46 8.66 -2.35 11.94
C GLU A 46 7.65 -1.24 11.68
N HIS A 47 7.47 -0.36 12.67
CA HIS A 47 6.49 0.71 12.59
C HIS A 47 7.07 1.93 11.88
N TYR A 48 6.43 2.32 10.78
CA TYR A 48 6.60 3.61 10.12
C TYR A 48 5.21 4.12 9.75
N ALA A 49 4.92 5.38 10.03
CA ALA A 49 3.57 5.88 9.79
C ALA A 49 3.22 5.89 8.29
N ASN A 50 4.17 6.27 7.44
CA ASN A 50 3.91 6.48 6.02
C ASN A 50 5.22 6.49 5.22
N VAL A 51 5.11 6.82 3.92
CA VAL A 51 6.26 6.82 2.99
C VAL A 51 7.32 7.87 3.37
N PHE A 52 6.94 8.92 4.09
CA PHE A 52 7.89 9.97 4.47
C PHE A 52 8.85 9.52 5.57
N GLU A 53 8.47 8.52 6.35
CA GLU A 53 9.28 8.00 7.47
C GLU A 53 10.06 6.73 7.15
N ILE A 54 9.54 5.88 6.28
CA ILE A 54 10.14 4.58 6.01
C ILE A 54 11.48 4.72 5.26
N PRO A 55 12.52 3.94 5.62
CA PRO A 55 13.77 3.95 4.86
C PRO A 55 13.59 3.50 3.41
N GLU A 56 14.39 4.08 2.51
CA GLU A 56 14.31 3.79 1.07
C GLU A 56 14.48 2.30 0.76
N ASP A 57 15.44 1.65 1.40
CA ASP A 57 15.68 0.22 1.16
C ASP A 57 14.49 -0.63 1.58
N LEU A 58 13.83 -0.26 2.67
CA LEU A 58 12.70 -1.03 3.18
C LEU A 58 11.46 -0.85 2.29
N ILE A 59 11.19 0.38 1.81
CA ILE A 59 10.07 0.58 0.88
C ILE A 59 10.33 -0.12 -0.45
N ALA A 60 11.58 -0.15 -0.92
CA ALA A 60 11.95 -0.91 -2.11
C ALA A 60 11.67 -2.40 -1.92
N ASP A 61 12.05 -2.96 -0.77
CA ASP A 61 11.79 -4.37 -0.45
C ASP A 61 10.28 -4.64 -0.34
N ALA A 62 9.51 -3.70 0.20
CA ALA A 62 8.05 -3.82 0.27
C ALA A 62 7.42 -3.96 -1.13
N TYR A 63 7.91 -3.20 -2.12
CA TYR A 63 7.41 -3.30 -3.49
C TYR A 63 7.87 -4.57 -4.20
N LYS A 64 9.03 -5.12 -3.85
CA LYS A 64 9.43 -6.45 -4.32
C LYS A 64 8.44 -7.52 -3.85
N VAL A 65 8.04 -7.45 -2.58
CA VAL A 65 7.02 -8.35 -2.02
C VAL A 65 5.67 -8.12 -2.71
N ALA A 66 5.28 -6.85 -2.90
CA ALA A 66 4.02 -6.52 -3.57
C ALA A 66 3.95 -7.11 -4.99
N LYS A 67 5.05 -7.03 -5.74
CA LYS A 67 5.11 -7.63 -7.09
C LYS A 67 4.93 -9.15 -7.03
N LYS A 68 5.65 -9.81 -6.14
CA LYS A 68 5.56 -11.27 -5.96
C LYS A 68 4.14 -11.69 -5.63
N VAL A 69 3.51 -11.02 -4.67
CA VAL A 69 2.16 -11.33 -4.20
C VAL A 69 1.11 -11.02 -5.27
N ALA A 70 1.23 -9.88 -5.95
CA ALA A 70 0.32 -9.51 -7.04
C ALA A 70 0.35 -10.54 -8.17
N THR A 71 1.54 -11.01 -8.53
CA THR A 71 1.71 -12.03 -9.56
C THR A 71 1.03 -13.34 -9.19
N ALA A 72 1.20 -13.75 -7.93
CA ALA A 72 0.53 -14.96 -7.42
C ALA A 72 -0.99 -14.80 -7.39
N LEU A 73 -1.48 -13.64 -6.92
CA LEU A 73 -2.92 -13.36 -6.87
C LEU A 73 -3.55 -13.36 -8.26
N LYS A 74 -2.86 -12.80 -9.25
CA LYS A 74 -3.35 -12.81 -10.64
C LYS A 74 -3.57 -14.24 -11.13
N GLU A 75 -2.63 -15.12 -10.84
CA GLU A 75 -2.74 -16.52 -11.25
C GLU A 75 -3.87 -17.26 -10.52
N VAL A 76 -3.94 -17.13 -9.19
CA VAL A 76 -4.89 -17.95 -8.41
C VAL A 76 -6.31 -17.40 -8.40
N THR A 77 -6.49 -16.08 -8.59
CA THR A 77 -7.84 -15.50 -8.60
C THR A 77 -8.44 -15.39 -10.00
N GLY A 78 -7.59 -15.40 -11.03
CA GLY A 78 -8.04 -15.14 -12.40
C GLY A 78 -8.46 -13.71 -12.63
N CYS A 79 -8.09 -12.77 -11.75
CA CYS A 79 -8.43 -11.36 -11.92
C CYS A 79 -7.81 -10.79 -13.20
N GLU A 80 -8.48 -9.81 -13.79
CA GLU A 80 -8.01 -9.19 -15.04
C GLU A 80 -7.05 -8.04 -14.82
N GLY A 81 -7.05 -7.46 -13.63
CA GLY A 81 -6.15 -6.37 -13.27
C GLY A 81 -5.94 -6.30 -11.77
N ILE A 82 -4.95 -5.52 -11.36
CA ILE A 82 -4.63 -5.32 -9.94
C ILE A 82 -4.27 -3.87 -9.72
N ASN A 83 -4.86 -3.25 -8.69
CA ASN A 83 -4.39 -1.97 -8.18
C ASN A 83 -3.45 -2.20 -7.01
N ILE A 84 -2.33 -1.50 -7.01
CA ILE A 84 -1.39 -1.46 -5.90
C ILE A 84 -1.42 -0.02 -5.38
N LEU A 85 -1.91 0.17 -4.15
CA LEU A 85 -2.12 1.48 -3.56
C LEU A 85 -1.36 1.62 -2.25
N GLN A 86 -0.79 2.79 -2.02
CA GLN A 86 -0.20 3.14 -0.74
C GLN A 86 -0.58 4.58 -0.42
N ASN A 87 -1.25 4.80 0.69
CA ASN A 87 -1.79 6.11 1.06
C ASN A 87 -0.97 6.75 2.18
N ASN A 88 -0.74 8.05 2.07
CA ASN A 88 0.06 8.82 3.02
C ASN A 88 -0.72 10.05 3.48
N GLY A 89 -1.21 9.99 4.72
CA GLY A 89 -2.00 11.04 5.32
C GLY A 89 -3.50 10.80 5.21
N GLU A 90 -4.25 11.36 6.15
CA GLU A 90 -5.71 11.19 6.22
C GLU A 90 -6.42 11.71 4.98
N VAL A 91 -5.98 12.86 4.46
CA VAL A 91 -6.57 13.49 3.25
C VAL A 91 -6.42 12.59 2.02
N ALA A 92 -5.39 11.76 2.01
CA ALA A 92 -5.13 10.80 0.92
C ALA A 92 -5.80 9.45 1.13
N GLY A 93 -6.54 9.27 2.24
CA GLY A 93 -7.26 8.03 2.52
C GLY A 93 -6.57 7.08 3.50
N GLN A 94 -5.47 7.50 4.12
CA GLN A 94 -4.83 6.68 5.15
C GLN A 94 -5.65 6.71 6.43
N THR A 95 -6.09 5.53 6.90
CA THR A 95 -6.88 5.41 8.12
C THR A 95 -6.12 4.75 9.26
N VAL A 96 -5.12 3.93 8.96
CA VAL A 96 -4.22 3.33 9.94
C VAL A 96 -2.82 3.87 9.70
N PHE A 97 -2.23 4.51 10.73
CA PHE A 97 -0.93 5.19 10.61
C PHE A 97 0.23 4.24 10.89
N HIS A 98 0.23 3.17 10.15
CA HIS A 98 1.31 2.21 9.97
C HIS A 98 1.31 1.90 8.49
N LEU A 99 2.39 2.24 7.79
CA LEU A 99 2.50 2.08 6.35
C LEU A 99 2.07 0.68 5.92
N HIS A 100 1.23 0.60 4.92
CA HIS A 100 0.81 -0.65 4.32
C HIS A 100 0.50 -0.43 2.85
N ILE A 101 0.69 -1.47 2.06
CA ILE A 101 0.42 -1.45 0.63
C ILE A 101 -0.77 -2.33 0.35
N HIS A 102 -1.82 -1.75 -0.22
CA HIS A 102 -2.99 -2.49 -0.69
C HIS A 102 -2.68 -3.16 -2.01
N ILE A 103 -3.04 -4.43 -2.14
CA ILE A 103 -3.04 -5.14 -3.41
C ILE A 103 -4.47 -5.60 -3.64
N ILE A 104 -5.12 -5.02 -4.64
CA ILE A 104 -6.56 -5.17 -4.86
C ILE A 104 -6.81 -5.78 -6.24
N PRO A 105 -7.17 -7.08 -6.31
CA PRO A 105 -7.56 -7.68 -7.57
C PRO A 105 -8.83 -7.02 -8.13
N ARG A 106 -8.88 -6.82 -9.43
CA ARG A 106 -10.03 -6.26 -10.11
C ARG A 106 -10.53 -7.24 -11.16
N TYR A 107 -11.81 -7.48 -11.15
CA TYR A 107 -12.43 -8.52 -11.98
C TYR A 107 -13.27 -7.96 -13.11
N GLU A 108 -13.78 -6.72 -12.96
CA GLU A 108 -14.66 -6.10 -13.94
C GLU A 108 -14.28 -4.64 -14.17
N LYS A 109 -14.57 -4.12 -15.37
CA LYS A 109 -14.46 -2.70 -15.64
C LYS A 109 -15.40 -1.93 -14.71
N GLY A 110 -14.97 -0.79 -14.18
CA GLY A 110 -15.72 0.00 -13.23
C GLY A 110 -15.31 -0.23 -11.79
N GLU A 111 -14.59 -1.31 -11.49
CA GLU A 111 -14.02 -1.52 -10.16
C GLU A 111 -12.77 -0.68 -9.92
N MET A 112 -12.19 -0.12 -10.98
CA MET A 112 -10.92 0.59 -10.89
C MET A 112 -11.01 1.85 -10.01
N VAL A 113 -9.88 2.24 -9.45
CA VAL A 113 -9.74 3.53 -8.76
C VAL A 113 -9.98 4.65 -9.78
N GLN A 114 -10.86 5.58 -9.44
CA GLN A 114 -11.28 6.63 -10.36
C GLN A 114 -10.93 8.01 -9.83
N TRP A 115 -10.69 8.95 -10.75
CA TRP A 115 -10.61 10.37 -10.46
C TRP A 115 -11.22 11.14 -11.64
N THR A 116 -11.66 12.38 -11.37
CA THR A 116 -12.15 13.26 -12.41
C THR A 116 -10.97 14.02 -13.00
N PRO A 117 -10.71 13.91 -14.31
CA PRO A 117 -9.63 14.68 -14.94
C PRO A 117 -9.86 16.18 -14.74
N GLY A 118 -8.80 16.88 -14.38
CA GLY A 118 -8.82 18.33 -14.21
C GLY A 118 -7.97 19.01 -15.27
N GLU A 119 -7.80 20.31 -15.13
CA GLU A 119 -6.96 21.11 -16.00
C GLU A 119 -5.59 21.35 -15.36
N LEU A 120 -4.55 21.34 -16.19
CA LEU A 120 -3.20 21.64 -15.75
C LEU A 120 -3.05 23.13 -15.47
N ASP A 121 -2.59 23.49 -14.27
CA ASP A 121 -2.25 24.86 -13.90
C ASP A 121 -0.77 25.09 -14.21
N GLU A 122 -0.49 25.77 -15.33
CA GLU A 122 0.87 26.01 -15.81
C GLU A 122 1.71 26.82 -14.81
N ALA A 123 1.11 27.81 -14.14
CA ALA A 123 1.82 28.61 -13.15
C ALA A 123 2.22 27.77 -11.93
N ALA A 124 1.31 26.93 -11.46
CA ALA A 124 1.58 26.03 -10.34
C ALA A 124 2.68 25.03 -10.70
N VAL A 125 2.65 24.48 -11.92
CA VAL A 125 3.70 23.55 -12.38
C VAL A 125 5.06 24.19 -12.36
N LYS A 126 5.20 25.42 -12.88
CA LYS A 126 6.48 26.14 -12.89
C LYS A 126 6.98 26.42 -11.48
N GLU A 127 6.11 26.82 -10.58
CA GLU A 127 6.46 27.06 -9.19
C GLU A 127 6.94 25.77 -8.51
N ILE A 128 6.22 24.68 -8.71
CA ILE A 128 6.60 23.38 -8.12
C ILE A 128 7.96 22.93 -8.65
N ILE A 129 8.20 23.01 -9.96
CA ILE A 129 9.50 22.67 -10.56
C ILE A 129 10.61 23.47 -9.90
N GLU A 130 10.43 24.78 -9.81
CA GLU A 130 11.46 25.67 -9.25
C GLU A 130 11.75 25.37 -7.77
N ARG A 131 10.69 25.18 -6.98
CA ARG A 131 10.83 24.92 -5.55
C ARG A 131 11.35 23.51 -5.25
N SER A 132 11.20 22.57 -6.17
CA SER A 132 11.68 21.18 -6.00
C SER A 132 13.18 21.03 -6.32
N LYS A 133 13.78 22.04 -6.97
CA LYS A 133 15.22 22.00 -7.26
C LYS A 133 16.01 21.92 -5.95
N GLY A 134 16.97 21.00 -5.91
CA GLY A 134 17.76 20.75 -4.73
C GLY A 134 17.13 19.80 -3.72
N LEU A 135 15.87 19.41 -3.90
CA LEU A 135 15.18 18.42 -3.05
C LEU A 135 15.18 17.01 -3.68
N LEU A 136 15.36 16.94 -4.99
CA LEU A 136 15.30 15.68 -5.71
C LEU A 136 16.66 15.20 -6.20
#